data_0a2538783469810827079e96fa1ff030
#
_entry.id   0a2538783469810827079e96fa1ff030
#
_cell.length_a   1.000
_cell.length_b   1.000
_cell.length_c   1.000
_cell.angle_alpha   90.00
_cell.angle_beta   90.00
_cell.angle_gamma   90.00
#
_symmetry.space_group_name_H-M   'P 1'
#
loop_
_entity.id
_entity.type
_entity.pdbx_description
1 polymer ?
#
loop_
_entity_poly.entity_id
_entity_poly.type
_entity_poly.pdbx_seq_one_letter_code
_entity_poly.pdbx_strand_id
1 'polypeptide(L)'
;MALSTDNVPPSLFDSIHHAVARRPRGATAAVGPDQRLTREEALACASREGAYLTFEEDVKGTLEVGKLADVAVLDQDVLTVPEDAIPGIRADLVVVGGAVVLET
;
A
#
# COMPACT_ATOMS: atom_id res chain seq x y z
N MET A 1 -8.84 7.93 -6.09
CA MET A 1 -7.40 8.25 -5.99
C MET A 1 -6.61 6.96 -5.83
N ALA A 2 -5.49 6.84 -6.51
CA ALA A 2 -4.61 5.70 -6.41
C ALA A 2 -3.19 6.16 -6.13
N LEU A 3 -2.39 5.28 -5.49
CA LEU A 3 -0.98 5.57 -5.18
C LEU A 3 -0.07 4.84 -6.16
N SER A 4 1.05 5.48 -6.49
CA SER A 4 2.10 4.86 -7.29
C SER A 4 3.46 5.36 -6.83
N THR A 5 4.52 4.66 -7.24
CA THR A 5 5.90 5.02 -6.85
C THR A 5 6.59 5.93 -7.88
N ASP A 6 6.22 5.82 -9.14
CA ASP A 6 6.74 6.65 -10.23
C ASP A 6 8.26 6.86 -10.13
N ASN A 7 9.04 5.84 -10.37
CA ASN A 7 10.51 5.80 -10.34
C ASN A 7 11.13 5.66 -8.94
N VAL A 8 10.82 6.54 -8.02
CA VAL A 8 11.44 6.57 -6.68
C VAL A 8 10.40 7.00 -5.65
N PRO A 9 10.28 6.28 -4.53
CA PRO A 9 10.99 5.05 -4.17
C PRO A 9 10.38 3.81 -4.83
N PRO A 10 11.10 2.69 -4.90
CA PRO A 10 10.55 1.48 -5.50
C PRO A 10 9.53 0.76 -4.60
N SER A 11 9.39 1.15 -3.36
CA SER A 11 8.46 0.54 -2.40
C SER A 11 7.16 1.34 -2.31
N LEU A 12 6.03 0.67 -2.49
CA LEU A 12 4.72 1.28 -2.32
C LEU A 12 4.46 1.70 -0.87
N PHE A 13 5.12 1.05 0.10
CA PHE A 13 4.99 1.41 1.51
C PHE A 13 5.60 2.77 1.83
N ASP A 14 6.60 3.20 1.07
CA ASP A 14 7.13 4.55 1.20
C ASP A 14 6.08 5.57 0.76
N SER A 15 5.35 5.29 -0.34
CA SER A 15 4.24 6.13 -0.79
C SER A 15 3.10 6.16 0.23
N ILE A 16 2.77 5.02 0.83
CA ILE A 16 1.76 4.94 1.90
C ILE A 16 2.20 5.79 3.10
N HIS A 17 3.47 5.67 3.50
CA HIS A 17 4.01 6.46 4.60
C HIS A 17 3.86 7.96 4.35
N HIS A 18 4.23 8.43 3.17
CA HIS A 18 4.10 9.85 2.84
C HIS A 18 2.65 10.33 2.83
N ALA A 19 1.72 9.51 2.36
CA ALA A 19 0.29 9.85 2.35
C ALA A 19 -0.26 9.97 3.77
N VAL A 20 0.20 9.14 4.68
CA VAL A 20 -0.25 9.11 6.09
C VAL A 20 0.45 10.18 6.92
N ALA A 21 1.77 10.28 6.80
CA ALA A 21 2.59 11.16 7.64
C ALA A 21 2.64 12.59 7.11
N ARG A 22 2.62 12.77 5.79
CA ARG A 22 2.77 14.07 5.15
C ARG A 22 4.05 14.81 5.59
N ARG A 23 5.12 14.05 5.85
CA ARG A 23 6.42 14.61 6.22
C ARG A 23 7.44 14.33 5.11
N PRO A 24 8.16 15.35 4.63
CA PRO A 24 9.29 15.10 3.74
C PRO A 24 10.34 14.23 4.43
N ARG A 25 11.10 13.48 3.65
CA ARG A 25 12.15 12.62 4.18
C ARG A 25 13.13 13.44 5.03
N GLY A 26 13.36 13.00 6.27
CA GLY A 26 14.24 13.68 7.20
C GLY A 26 13.60 14.86 7.95
N ALA A 27 12.38 15.23 7.66
CA ALA A 27 11.67 16.30 8.37
C ALA A 27 10.94 15.77 9.58
N THR A 28 10.74 16.64 10.59
CA THR A 28 10.00 16.30 11.80
C THR A 28 8.57 16.82 11.82
N ALA A 29 8.24 17.76 10.93
CA ALA A 29 6.92 18.37 10.85
C ALA A 29 6.18 17.95 9.59
N ALA A 30 4.87 17.71 9.70
CA ALA A 30 4.02 17.37 8.58
C ALA A 30 3.76 18.61 7.71
N VAL A 31 3.67 18.39 6.40
CA VAL A 31 3.27 19.41 5.43
C VAL A 31 1.79 19.20 5.10
N GLY A 32 0.95 20.20 5.36
CA GLY A 32 -0.49 20.10 5.13
C GLY A 32 -1.12 18.97 5.94
N PRO A 33 -1.01 18.98 7.29
CA PRO A 33 -1.48 17.85 8.12
C PRO A 33 -2.96 17.55 7.96
N ASP A 34 -3.77 18.54 7.56
CA ASP A 34 -5.20 18.33 7.33
C ASP A 34 -5.50 17.47 6.11
N GLN A 35 -4.50 17.22 5.27
CA GLN A 35 -4.63 16.42 4.06
C GLN A 35 -4.09 15.01 4.22
N ARG A 36 -3.75 14.62 5.44
CA ARG A 36 -3.28 13.26 5.71
C ARG A 36 -4.39 12.25 5.48
N LEU A 37 -4.02 11.11 4.92
CA LEU A 37 -4.92 9.97 4.81
C LEU A 37 -4.80 9.10 6.07
N THR A 38 -5.88 8.39 6.40
CA THR A 38 -5.78 7.30 7.36
C THR A 38 -5.03 6.14 6.71
N ARG A 39 -4.56 5.19 7.53
CA ARG A 39 -3.87 3.99 6.99
C ARG A 39 -4.81 3.18 6.12
N GLU A 40 -6.06 3.04 6.50
CA GLU A 40 -7.08 2.32 5.73
C GLU A 40 -7.33 3.01 4.39
N GLU A 41 -7.41 4.32 4.37
CA GLU A 41 -7.58 5.09 3.13
C GLU A 41 -6.36 4.92 2.22
N ALA A 42 -5.15 4.99 2.79
CA ALA A 42 -3.92 4.83 2.02
C ALA A 42 -3.82 3.42 1.41
N LEU A 43 -4.18 2.38 2.18
CA LEU A 43 -4.22 1.01 1.67
C LEU A 43 -5.24 0.85 0.55
N ALA A 44 -6.41 1.45 0.69
CA ALA A 44 -7.43 1.42 -0.37
C ALA A 44 -6.91 2.08 -1.64
N CYS A 45 -6.20 3.20 -1.52
CA CYS A 45 -5.59 3.87 -2.67
C CYS A 45 -4.50 3.02 -3.32
N ALA A 46 -3.81 2.19 -2.54
CA ALA A 46 -2.76 1.31 -3.04
C ALA A 46 -3.30 0.00 -3.65
N SER A 47 -4.57 -0.31 -3.45
CA SER A 47 -5.15 -1.59 -3.90
C SER A 47 -6.48 -1.39 -4.62
N ARG A 48 -7.58 -1.24 -3.88
CA ARG A 48 -8.94 -1.18 -4.43
C ARG A 48 -9.13 -0.04 -5.44
N GLU A 49 -8.63 1.15 -5.12
CA GLU A 49 -8.82 2.32 -5.98
C GLU A 49 -8.01 2.20 -7.28
N GLY A 50 -6.86 1.52 -7.25
CA GLY A 50 -6.10 1.24 -8.45
C GLY A 50 -6.86 0.33 -9.41
N ALA A 51 -7.51 -0.71 -8.87
CA ALA A 51 -8.34 -1.61 -9.67
C ALA A 51 -9.55 -0.88 -10.27
N TYR A 52 -10.16 0.02 -9.51
CA TYR A 52 -11.27 0.85 -9.99
C TYR A 52 -10.84 1.74 -11.16
N LEU A 53 -9.65 2.32 -11.07
CA LEU A 53 -9.09 3.19 -12.12
C LEU A 53 -8.98 2.47 -13.48
N THR A 54 -8.69 1.17 -13.46
CA THR A 54 -8.54 0.36 -14.68
C THR A 54 -9.80 -0.41 -15.03
N PHE A 55 -10.91 -0.17 -14.35
CA PHE A 55 -12.20 -0.86 -14.52
C PHE A 55 -12.12 -2.36 -14.24
N GLU A 56 -11.27 -2.74 -13.29
CA GLU A 56 -11.04 -4.15 -12.93
C GLU A 56 -11.48 -4.46 -11.48
N GLU A 57 -12.30 -3.59 -10.87
CA GLU A 57 -12.74 -3.74 -9.49
C GLU A 57 -13.51 -5.02 -9.20
N ASP A 58 -14.12 -5.62 -10.22
CA ASP A 58 -14.82 -6.89 -10.08
C ASP A 58 -13.89 -8.10 -10.13
N VAL A 59 -12.63 -7.89 -10.55
CA VAL A 59 -11.66 -8.97 -10.80
C VAL A 59 -10.55 -8.97 -9.77
N LYS A 60 -10.14 -7.80 -9.29
CA LYS A 60 -9.01 -7.66 -8.37
C LYS A 60 -9.15 -6.41 -7.51
N GLY A 61 -8.20 -6.20 -6.60
CA GLY A 61 -8.11 -5.03 -5.73
C GLY A 61 -8.53 -5.29 -4.30
N THR A 62 -9.27 -6.37 -4.04
CA THR A 62 -9.67 -6.81 -2.71
C THR A 62 -9.63 -8.33 -2.64
N LEU A 63 -9.64 -8.85 -1.41
CA LEU A 63 -9.68 -10.31 -1.16
C LEU A 63 -11.14 -10.73 -0.99
N GLU A 64 -11.78 -11.05 -2.11
CA GLU A 64 -13.17 -11.48 -2.13
C GLU A 64 -13.32 -12.73 -3.00
N VAL A 65 -14.31 -13.55 -2.68
CA VAL A 65 -14.62 -14.74 -3.46
C VAL A 65 -14.95 -14.35 -4.90
N GLY A 66 -14.32 -15.03 -5.85
CA GLY A 66 -14.51 -14.77 -7.27
C GLY A 66 -13.48 -13.82 -7.89
N LYS A 67 -12.66 -13.17 -7.08
CA LYS A 67 -11.59 -12.31 -7.58
C LYS A 67 -10.28 -13.06 -7.69
N LEU A 68 -9.32 -12.47 -8.46
CA LEU A 68 -8.00 -13.05 -8.59
C LEU A 68 -7.32 -13.14 -7.22
N ALA A 69 -6.58 -14.22 -7.01
CA ALA A 69 -5.79 -14.41 -5.80
C ALA A 69 -4.47 -13.62 -5.91
N ASP A 70 -4.57 -12.31 -5.73
CA ASP A 70 -3.45 -11.39 -5.69
C ASP A 70 -3.27 -10.96 -4.24
N VAL A 71 -2.27 -11.52 -3.54
CA VAL A 71 -2.11 -11.39 -2.10
C VAL A 71 -0.66 -11.14 -1.76
N ALA A 72 -0.42 -10.24 -0.82
CA ALA A 72 0.89 -10.07 -0.20
C ALA A 72 0.76 -10.31 1.30
N VAL A 73 1.59 -11.19 1.83
CA VAL A 73 1.71 -11.37 3.28
C VAL A 73 2.88 -10.53 3.75
N LEU A 74 2.60 -9.59 4.63
CA LEU A 74 3.59 -8.62 5.08
C LEU A 74 4.27 -9.09 6.37
N ASP A 75 5.51 -8.65 6.58
CA ASP A 75 6.26 -8.99 7.80
C ASP A 75 5.81 -8.19 9.01
N GLN A 76 5.04 -7.12 8.81
CA GLN A 76 4.52 -6.28 9.88
C GLN A 76 3.10 -5.84 9.55
N ASP A 77 2.32 -5.52 10.57
CA ASP A 77 0.95 -5.03 10.39
C ASP A 77 0.97 -3.52 10.08
N VAL A 78 0.71 -3.17 8.84
CA VAL A 78 0.73 -1.78 8.39
C VAL A 78 -0.29 -0.90 9.12
N LEU A 79 -1.35 -1.50 9.67
CA LEU A 79 -2.40 -0.76 10.38
C LEU A 79 -2.00 -0.40 11.82
N THR A 80 -1.06 -1.12 12.42
CA THR A 80 -0.74 -0.99 13.84
C THR A 80 0.71 -0.60 14.15
N VAL A 81 1.65 -0.79 13.21
CA VAL A 81 3.05 -0.43 13.44
C VAL A 81 3.20 1.08 13.66
N PRO A 82 4.25 1.53 14.37
CA PRO A 82 4.57 2.95 14.42
C PRO A 82 4.70 3.53 13.02
N GLU A 83 4.28 4.78 12.86
CA GLU A 83 4.25 5.44 11.55
C GLU A 83 5.61 5.38 10.84
N ASP A 84 6.70 5.57 11.59
CA ASP A 84 8.06 5.55 11.05
C ASP A 84 8.51 4.15 10.60
N ALA A 85 7.82 3.10 11.00
CA ALA A 85 8.13 1.73 10.61
C ALA A 85 7.51 1.35 9.25
N ILE A 86 6.53 2.12 8.77
CA ILE A 86 5.82 1.80 7.52
C ILE A 86 6.77 1.64 6.33
N PRO A 87 7.75 2.54 6.09
CA PRO A 87 8.64 2.38 4.93
C PRO A 87 9.50 1.11 4.95
N GLY A 88 9.68 0.51 6.13
CA GLY A 88 10.46 -0.72 6.28
C GLY A 88 9.68 -2.00 6.11
N ILE A 89 8.37 -1.94 5.89
CA ILE A 89 7.54 -3.13 5.71
C ILE A 89 7.91 -3.84 4.41
N ARG A 90 8.03 -5.16 4.47
CA ARG A 90 8.34 -6.01 3.31
C ARG A 90 7.37 -7.16 3.23
N ALA A 91 7.21 -7.70 2.02
CA ALA A 91 6.38 -8.88 1.81
C ALA A 91 7.20 -10.15 2.05
N ASP A 92 6.67 -11.04 2.87
CA ASP A 92 7.24 -12.38 3.09
C ASP A 92 6.76 -13.36 2.02
N LEU A 93 5.57 -13.14 1.48
CA LEU A 93 4.95 -13.98 0.48
C LEU A 93 4.15 -13.10 -0.47
N VAL A 94 4.30 -13.31 -1.76
CA VAL A 94 3.47 -12.63 -2.77
C VAL A 94 2.89 -13.66 -3.71
N VAL A 95 1.57 -13.59 -3.90
CA VAL A 95 0.82 -14.47 -4.79
C VAL A 95 0.15 -13.59 -5.84
N VAL A 96 0.32 -13.97 -7.11
CA VAL A 96 -0.32 -13.27 -8.23
C VAL A 96 -1.10 -14.29 -9.05
N GLY A 97 -2.41 -14.07 -9.18
CA GLY A 97 -3.29 -14.97 -9.92
C GLY A 97 -3.28 -16.40 -9.36
N GLY A 98 -3.06 -16.56 -8.06
CA GLY A 98 -2.98 -17.85 -7.39
C GLY A 98 -1.62 -18.51 -7.42
N ALA A 99 -0.62 -17.91 -8.09
CA ALA A 99 0.74 -18.47 -8.17
C ALA A 99 1.69 -17.71 -7.26
N VAL A 100 2.48 -18.42 -6.46
CA VAL A 100 3.50 -17.82 -5.59
C VAL A 100 4.62 -17.26 -6.45
N VAL A 101 4.90 -15.97 -6.35
CA VAL A 101 5.95 -15.30 -7.13
C VAL A 101 7.11 -14.80 -6.25
N LEU A 102 6.91 -14.72 -4.94
CA LEU A 102 7.94 -14.39 -3.96
C LEU A 102 7.67 -15.13 -2.67
N GLU A 103 8.71 -15.73 -2.10
CA GLU A 103 8.63 -16.42 -0.82
C GLU A 103 9.98 -16.31 -0.13
N THR A 104 9.97 -15.79 1.13
CA THR A 104 11.22 -15.62 1.91
C THR A 104 11.24 -16.50 3.15
#